data_b0ae3db1555166d1bd3b8fd8ec8c53e9
#
_entry.id   b0ae3db1555166d1bd3b8fd8ec8c53e9
#
_cell.length_a   1.000
_cell.length_b   1.000
_cell.length_c   1.000
_cell.angle_alpha   90.00
_cell.angle_beta   90.00
_cell.angle_gamma   90.00
#
_symmetry.space_group_name_H-M   'P 1'
#
loop_
_entity.id
_entity.type
_entity.pdbx_description
1 polymer ?
#
loop_
_entity_poly.entity_id
_entity_poly.type
_entity_poly.pdbx_seq_one_letter_code
_entity_poly.pdbx_strand_id
1 'polypeptide(L)'
;MHIKLVIFAILLPSSLLLLLMGTTNFQQGYVEAQTNSTQVFTSPNHTFSLNYPLDWEIAPRNSTFPYYGETTALVLRPIMNETVTPLNEIFFSISVSDVKRLLEDNKSLPAEFLDKLVADKISSFEDPSSIYGNLNVKLLGNNYTRLGDHPAKELTFLTQNLGTFEVDTYTIYNDQLYHVNFMGPQSKVSQLYEEFQQIKDSFRFLS
;
A
#
# COMPACT_ATOMS: atom_id res chain seq x y z
N MET A 1 -54.41 45.17 -7.81
CA MET A 1 -54.77 43.75 -7.75
C MET A 1 -54.05 43.17 -6.53
N HIS A 2 -54.78 43.06 -5.37
CA HIS A 2 -54.23 42.73 -4.07
C HIS A 2 -54.49 41.22 -3.81
N ILE A 3 -53.43 40.44 -3.73
CA ILE A 3 -53.52 39.04 -3.33
C ILE A 3 -53.36 38.98 -1.82
N LYS A 4 -54.42 38.59 -1.15
CA LYS A 4 -54.44 38.34 0.32
C LYS A 4 -53.80 36.99 0.60
N LEU A 5 -52.74 37.00 1.39
CA LEU A 5 -52.10 35.81 1.94
C LEU A 5 -52.97 35.34 3.13
N VAL A 6 -53.56 34.13 3.02
CA VAL A 6 -54.28 33.49 4.12
C VAL A 6 -53.32 32.50 4.80
N ILE A 7 -52.96 32.83 6.05
CA ILE A 7 -52.19 31.96 6.94
C ILE A 7 -53.14 31.02 7.66
N PHE A 8 -53.07 29.73 7.36
CA PHE A 8 -53.75 28.69 8.14
C PHE A 8 -52.81 28.23 9.28
N ALA A 9 -53.19 28.64 10.51
CA ALA A 9 -52.59 28.09 11.72
C ALA A 9 -53.28 26.77 12.05
N ILE A 10 -52.55 25.65 11.92
CA ILE A 10 -53.02 24.35 12.39
C ILE A 10 -52.53 24.16 13.83
N LEU A 11 -53.44 24.26 14.76
CA LEU A 11 -53.29 23.87 16.15
C LEU A 11 -53.33 22.34 16.23
N LEU A 12 -52.20 21.74 16.61
CA LEU A 12 -52.12 20.33 16.98
C LEU A 12 -52.28 20.20 18.52
N PRO A 13 -53.11 19.28 19.00
CA PRO A 13 -53.30 19.10 20.43
C PRO A 13 -52.13 18.29 21.03
N SER A 14 -51.59 18.82 22.10
CA SER A 14 -50.70 18.14 23.00
C SER A 14 -51.46 17.08 23.79
N SER A 15 -51.15 15.80 23.53
CA SER A 15 -51.33 14.78 24.58
C SER A 15 -50.71 13.45 24.18
N LEU A 16 -50.00 12.93 25.13
CA LEU A 16 -49.59 11.55 25.33
C LEU A 16 -48.17 11.18 24.90
N LEU A 17 -47.23 11.69 25.68
CA LEU A 17 -45.86 11.15 25.73
C LEU A 17 -45.89 9.87 26.57
N LEU A 18 -46.10 8.71 25.94
CA LEU A 18 -45.90 7.42 26.60
C LEU A 18 -44.37 7.12 26.58
N LEU A 19 -43.79 7.18 27.78
CA LEU A 19 -42.43 6.69 28.05
C LEU A 19 -42.38 5.17 27.77
N LEU A 20 -41.92 4.78 26.61
CA LEU A 20 -41.34 3.46 26.37
C LEU A 20 -39.85 3.57 26.66
N MET A 21 -39.47 3.33 27.91
CA MET A 21 -38.10 3.00 28.27
C MET A 21 -37.77 1.61 27.69
N GLY A 22 -37.49 1.58 26.43
CA GLY A 22 -36.76 0.45 25.84
C GLY A 22 -35.35 0.49 26.36
N THR A 23 -35.00 -0.41 27.25
CA THR A 23 -33.60 -0.71 27.59
C THR A 23 -32.93 -1.25 26.35
N THR A 24 -32.37 -0.36 25.51
CA THR A 24 -31.37 -0.74 24.52
C THR A 24 -30.16 -1.12 25.32
N ASN A 25 -29.96 -2.43 25.50
CA ASN A 25 -28.66 -2.97 25.82
C ASN A 25 -27.68 -2.53 24.69
N PHE A 26 -27.03 -1.41 24.90
CA PHE A 26 -25.80 -1.12 24.22
C PHE A 26 -24.81 -2.21 24.66
N GLN A 27 -24.75 -3.32 23.94
CA GLN A 27 -23.53 -4.10 23.93
C GLN A 27 -22.46 -3.13 23.41
N GLN A 28 -21.73 -2.53 24.34
CA GLN A 28 -20.39 -2.05 24.06
C GLN A 28 -19.62 -3.27 23.56
N GLY A 29 -19.58 -3.42 22.23
CA GLY A 29 -18.57 -4.25 21.62
C GLY A 29 -17.25 -3.66 22.10
N TYR A 30 -16.60 -4.33 23.03
CA TYR A 30 -15.18 -4.14 23.24
C TYR A 30 -14.55 -4.48 21.91
N VAL A 31 -14.19 -3.46 21.15
CA VAL A 31 -13.14 -3.56 20.17
C VAL A 31 -11.91 -3.84 21.03
N GLU A 32 -11.58 -5.13 21.21
CA GLU A 32 -10.24 -5.49 21.62
C GLU A 32 -9.35 -4.74 20.64
N ALA A 33 -8.63 -3.74 21.15
CA ALA A 33 -7.51 -3.18 20.43
C ALA A 33 -6.62 -4.39 20.15
N GLN A 34 -6.64 -4.91 18.92
CA GLN A 34 -5.65 -5.85 18.47
C GLN A 34 -4.33 -5.13 18.74
N THR A 35 -3.65 -5.54 19.80
CA THR A 35 -2.24 -5.22 19.97
C THR A 35 -1.58 -5.94 18.81
N ASN A 36 -1.41 -5.25 17.69
CA ASN A 36 -0.68 -5.74 16.54
C ASN A 36 0.75 -6.00 17.04
N SER A 37 0.95 -7.22 17.54
CA SER A 37 2.27 -7.66 17.91
C SER A 37 3.06 -7.75 16.62
N THR A 38 4.12 -6.96 16.55
CA THR A 38 5.01 -6.87 15.41
C THR A 38 6.39 -7.39 15.77
N GLN A 39 7.11 -7.84 14.77
CA GLN A 39 8.51 -8.17 14.86
C GLN A 39 9.34 -7.19 14.01
N VAL A 40 10.61 -7.04 14.36
CA VAL A 40 11.52 -6.10 13.69
C VAL A 40 12.40 -6.85 12.71
N PHE A 41 12.50 -6.34 11.49
CA PHE A 41 13.55 -6.70 10.56
C PHE A 41 14.60 -5.60 10.52
N THR A 42 15.87 -5.98 10.58
CA THR A 42 17.00 -5.11 10.28
C THR A 42 17.77 -5.72 9.11
N SER A 43 18.05 -4.95 8.09
CA SER A 43 18.79 -5.43 6.92
C SER A 43 20.20 -5.90 7.33
N PRO A 44 20.74 -6.97 6.70
CA PRO A 44 22.06 -7.50 7.06
C PRO A 44 23.19 -6.46 7.00
N ASN A 45 23.08 -5.48 6.10
CA ASN A 45 24.03 -4.38 5.96
C ASN A 45 23.69 -3.18 6.84
N HIS A 46 22.73 -3.31 7.75
CA HIS A 46 22.28 -2.24 8.66
C HIS A 46 21.92 -0.93 7.97
N THR A 47 21.35 -1.00 6.76
CA THR A 47 20.98 0.20 6.00
C THR A 47 19.53 0.65 6.25
N PHE A 48 18.69 -0.28 6.67
CA PHE A 48 17.30 0.02 7.04
C PHE A 48 16.72 -0.99 8.05
N SER A 49 15.63 -0.60 8.68
CA SER A 49 14.80 -1.47 9.51
C SER A 49 13.32 -1.19 9.28
N LEU A 50 12.49 -2.15 9.62
CA LEU A 50 11.03 -2.02 9.60
C LEU A 50 10.38 -3.00 10.58
N ASN A 51 9.11 -2.75 10.90
CA ASN A 51 8.27 -3.66 11.67
C ASN A 51 7.31 -4.38 10.73
N TYR A 52 7.04 -5.64 10.99
CA TYR A 52 6.05 -6.42 10.25
C TYR A 52 5.22 -7.31 11.19
N PRO A 53 3.98 -7.68 10.84
CA PRO A 53 3.08 -8.46 11.69
C PRO A 53 3.66 -9.85 12.03
N LEU A 54 3.28 -10.41 13.19
CA LEU A 54 3.74 -11.74 13.61
C LEU A 54 3.22 -12.89 12.75
N ASP A 55 2.12 -12.67 12.06
CA ASP A 55 1.52 -13.61 11.10
C ASP A 55 2.11 -13.48 9.68
N TRP A 56 3.17 -12.70 9.54
CA TRP A 56 4.00 -12.63 8.34
C TRP A 56 5.35 -13.30 8.59
N GLU A 57 5.93 -13.87 7.57
CA GLU A 57 7.26 -14.48 7.59
C GLU A 57 8.20 -13.89 6.54
N ILE A 58 9.50 -13.97 6.81
CA ILE A 58 10.52 -13.68 5.81
C ILE A 58 10.60 -14.88 4.88
N ALA A 59 10.30 -14.69 3.60
CA ALA A 59 10.41 -15.76 2.61
C ALA A 59 11.88 -16.17 2.43
N PRO A 60 12.18 -17.48 2.42
CA PRO A 60 13.55 -17.96 2.29
C PRO A 60 14.09 -17.66 0.87
N ARG A 61 15.34 -17.19 0.77
CA ARG A 61 16.00 -16.82 -0.49
C ARG A 61 16.20 -18.01 -1.48
N ASN A 62 16.21 -19.22 -0.96
CA ASN A 62 16.32 -20.45 -1.75
C ASN A 62 14.97 -21.03 -2.18
N SER A 63 13.88 -20.35 -1.83
CA SER A 63 12.57 -20.71 -2.35
C SER A 63 12.52 -20.40 -3.84
N THR A 64 11.76 -21.20 -4.58
CA THR A 64 11.43 -20.93 -6.00
C THR A 64 10.58 -19.66 -6.18
N PHE A 65 10.73 -18.71 -5.26
CA PHE A 65 10.01 -17.45 -5.25
C PHE A 65 10.51 -16.60 -6.42
N PRO A 66 9.72 -16.36 -7.47
CA PRO A 66 10.19 -15.74 -8.72
C PRO A 66 10.62 -14.29 -8.55
N TYR A 67 10.41 -13.71 -7.36
CA TYR A 67 10.67 -12.30 -7.08
C TYR A 67 12.01 -12.02 -6.39
N TYR A 68 12.80 -13.07 -6.06
CA TYR A 68 14.16 -12.87 -5.57
C TYR A 68 15.12 -12.59 -6.72
N GLY A 69 15.36 -11.31 -7.01
CA GLY A 69 16.44 -10.86 -7.87
C GLY A 69 17.73 -10.58 -7.07
N GLU A 70 18.82 -10.29 -7.78
CA GLU A 70 20.13 -9.96 -7.18
C GLU A 70 20.05 -8.76 -6.21
N THR A 71 19.15 -7.81 -6.49
CA THR A 71 18.94 -6.59 -5.70
C THR A 71 17.93 -6.75 -4.57
N THR A 72 17.28 -7.90 -4.44
CA THR A 72 16.24 -8.12 -3.42
C THR A 72 16.87 -8.27 -2.04
N ALA A 73 16.55 -7.35 -1.15
CA ALA A 73 17.03 -7.33 0.23
C ALA A 73 16.08 -8.06 1.19
N LEU A 74 14.77 -8.01 0.94
CA LEU A 74 13.73 -8.58 1.79
C LEU A 74 12.52 -8.99 0.97
N VAL A 75 11.92 -10.13 1.33
CA VAL A 75 10.55 -10.49 0.94
C VAL A 75 9.81 -10.95 2.18
N LEU A 76 8.67 -10.33 2.44
CA LEU A 76 7.73 -10.73 3.50
C LEU A 76 6.46 -11.26 2.85
N ARG A 77 5.86 -12.25 3.46
CA ARG A 77 4.55 -12.79 3.05
C ARG A 77 3.74 -13.19 4.27
N PRO A 78 2.40 -13.12 4.22
CA PRO A 78 1.56 -13.68 5.26
C PRO A 78 1.80 -15.18 5.43
N ILE A 79 1.76 -15.68 6.66
CA ILE A 79 1.75 -17.13 6.93
C ILE A 79 0.38 -17.65 6.54
N MET A 80 0.29 -18.36 5.43
CA MET A 80 -0.97 -18.89 4.91
C MET A 80 -1.06 -20.39 5.10
N ASN A 81 -2.24 -20.86 5.54
CA ASN A 81 -2.55 -22.28 5.64
C ASN A 81 -3.02 -22.89 4.30
N GLU A 82 -3.14 -22.06 3.26
CA GLU A 82 -3.60 -22.44 1.94
C GLU A 82 -2.43 -22.63 0.97
N THR A 83 -2.66 -23.45 -0.05
CA THR A 83 -1.67 -23.57 -1.14
C THR A 83 -1.55 -22.24 -1.87
N VAL A 84 -0.37 -21.65 -1.82
CA VAL A 84 -0.05 -20.40 -2.54
C VAL A 84 0.04 -20.71 -4.03
N THR A 85 -0.70 -19.96 -4.82
CA THR A 85 -0.59 -19.97 -6.29
C THR A 85 -0.18 -18.59 -6.75
N PRO A 86 0.39 -18.41 -7.94
CA PRO A 86 0.75 -17.09 -8.46
C PRO A 86 -0.42 -16.08 -8.50
N LEU A 87 -1.66 -16.58 -8.51
CA LEU A 87 -2.87 -15.73 -8.57
C LEU A 87 -3.38 -15.30 -7.20
N ASN A 88 -2.98 -15.96 -6.11
CA ASN A 88 -3.38 -15.60 -4.74
C ASN A 88 -2.21 -15.19 -3.86
N GLU A 89 -1.04 -15.04 -4.46
CA GLU A 89 0.17 -14.67 -3.75
C GLU A 89 0.11 -13.23 -3.26
N ILE A 90 0.53 -13.04 -2.02
CA ILE A 90 0.62 -11.74 -1.36
C ILE A 90 2.04 -11.61 -0.88
N PHE A 91 2.68 -10.50 -1.23
CA PHE A 91 4.01 -10.23 -0.69
C PHE A 91 4.29 -8.73 -0.60
N PHE A 92 5.19 -8.42 0.30
CA PHE A 92 5.86 -7.16 0.42
C PHE A 92 7.35 -7.40 0.17
N SER A 93 7.96 -6.63 -0.71
CA SER A 93 9.38 -6.80 -1.00
C SER A 93 10.13 -5.48 -1.00
N ILE A 94 11.43 -5.55 -0.70
CA ILE A 94 12.35 -4.43 -0.80
C ILE A 94 13.51 -4.86 -1.67
N SER A 95 13.75 -4.09 -2.73
CA SER A 95 14.95 -4.19 -3.56
C SER A 95 15.79 -2.93 -3.41
N VAL A 96 17.13 -3.10 -3.42
CA VAL A 96 18.09 -2.02 -3.27
C VAL A 96 19.09 -2.09 -4.41
N SER A 97 19.26 -1.00 -5.14
CA SER A 97 20.14 -0.91 -6.31
C SER A 97 21.05 0.32 -6.22
N ASP A 98 22.32 0.17 -6.54
CA ASP A 98 23.23 1.31 -6.68
C ASP A 98 22.87 2.11 -7.93
N VAL A 99 22.59 3.39 -7.75
CA VAL A 99 22.23 4.31 -8.85
C VAL A 99 23.19 5.48 -8.96
N LYS A 100 24.29 5.47 -8.19
CA LYS A 100 25.27 6.55 -8.18
C LYS A 100 25.72 6.94 -9.57
N ARG A 101 26.18 5.96 -10.35
CA ARG A 101 26.66 6.19 -11.71
C ARG A 101 25.57 6.74 -12.63
N LEU A 102 24.33 6.26 -12.48
CA LEU A 102 23.22 6.74 -13.30
C LEU A 102 22.87 8.19 -12.98
N LEU A 103 22.96 8.59 -11.70
CA LEU A 103 22.74 9.98 -11.28
C LEU A 103 23.86 10.90 -11.81
N GLU A 104 25.12 10.46 -11.70
CA GLU A 104 26.28 11.23 -12.18
C GLU A 104 26.27 11.39 -13.70
N ASP A 105 26.08 10.31 -14.46
CA ASP A 105 26.08 10.32 -15.94
C ASP A 105 24.95 11.19 -16.50
N ASN A 106 23.78 11.19 -15.88
CA ASN A 106 22.63 11.99 -16.31
C ASN A 106 22.61 13.39 -15.69
N LYS A 107 23.48 13.70 -14.74
CA LYS A 107 23.46 14.95 -13.95
C LYS A 107 22.08 15.23 -13.35
N SER A 108 21.37 14.17 -12.98
CA SER A 108 20.00 14.24 -12.50
C SER A 108 19.96 14.43 -10.99
N LEU A 109 19.07 15.26 -10.51
CA LEU A 109 18.73 15.29 -9.10
C LEU A 109 17.92 14.02 -8.75
N PRO A 110 18.02 13.49 -7.52
CA PRO A 110 17.26 12.31 -7.10
C PRO A 110 15.75 12.38 -7.40
N ALA A 111 15.12 13.53 -7.21
CA ALA A 111 13.70 13.72 -7.50
C ALA A 111 13.38 13.59 -8.99
N GLU A 112 14.19 14.21 -9.86
CA GLU A 112 14.03 14.12 -11.32
C GLU A 112 14.23 12.68 -11.83
N PHE A 113 15.20 11.97 -11.24
CA PHE A 113 15.41 10.56 -11.55
C PHE A 113 14.20 9.71 -11.18
N LEU A 114 13.60 9.92 -9.99
CA LEU A 114 12.40 9.21 -9.56
C LEU A 114 11.20 9.53 -10.47
N ASP A 115 11.03 10.78 -10.87
CA ASP A 115 9.97 11.19 -11.79
C ASP A 115 10.11 10.49 -13.14
N LYS A 116 11.34 10.45 -13.68
CA LYS A 116 11.62 9.74 -14.92
C LYS A 116 11.39 8.24 -14.79
N LEU A 117 11.88 7.61 -13.72
CA LEU A 117 11.70 6.18 -13.46
C LEU A 117 10.22 5.77 -13.47
N VAL A 118 9.38 6.54 -12.76
CA VAL A 118 7.94 6.29 -12.70
C VAL A 118 7.26 6.56 -14.03
N ALA A 119 7.66 7.63 -14.75
CA ALA A 119 7.13 7.91 -16.09
C ALA A 119 7.47 6.80 -17.08
N ASP A 120 8.70 6.28 -17.06
CA ASP A 120 9.14 5.17 -17.91
C ASP A 120 8.34 3.89 -17.58
N LYS A 121 8.09 3.62 -16.28
CA LYS A 121 7.23 2.51 -15.86
C LYS A 121 5.80 2.64 -16.37
N ILE A 122 5.18 3.81 -16.22
CA ILE A 122 3.82 4.09 -16.73
C ILE A 122 3.77 3.90 -18.24
N SER A 123 4.76 4.40 -18.98
CA SER A 123 4.85 4.22 -20.43
C SER A 123 4.92 2.74 -20.83
N SER A 124 5.55 1.90 -20.00
CA SER A 124 5.64 0.46 -20.26
C SER A 124 4.30 -0.27 -20.14
N PHE A 125 3.28 0.33 -19.52
CA PHE A 125 1.94 -0.27 -19.42
C PHE A 125 1.23 -0.33 -20.78
N GLU A 126 1.54 0.59 -21.68
CA GLU A 126 0.96 0.67 -23.02
C GLU A 126 1.89 0.08 -24.10
N ASP A 127 3.14 -0.25 -23.77
CA ASP A 127 4.10 -0.81 -24.71
C ASP A 127 3.89 -2.32 -24.89
N PRO A 128 3.43 -2.80 -26.05
CA PRO A 128 3.19 -4.24 -26.30
C PRO A 128 4.45 -5.10 -26.15
N SER A 129 5.65 -4.51 -26.24
CA SER A 129 6.92 -5.22 -26.09
C SER A 129 7.33 -5.40 -24.63
N SER A 130 6.71 -4.67 -23.70
CA SER A 130 6.96 -4.78 -22.27
C SER A 130 6.22 -5.97 -21.65
N ILE A 131 6.68 -6.40 -20.47
CA ILE A 131 5.97 -7.43 -19.68
C ILE A 131 4.56 -6.98 -19.27
N TYR A 132 4.33 -5.66 -19.19
CA TYR A 132 3.05 -5.08 -18.78
C TYR A 132 2.08 -4.86 -19.93
N GLY A 133 2.56 -4.70 -21.16
CA GLY A 133 1.74 -4.30 -22.30
C GLY A 133 0.58 -5.24 -22.67
N ASN A 134 0.71 -6.53 -22.29
CA ASN A 134 -0.34 -7.54 -22.52
C ASN A 134 -1.17 -7.82 -21.25
N LEU A 135 -0.92 -7.14 -20.14
CA LEU A 135 -1.55 -7.43 -18.86
C LEU A 135 -2.76 -6.54 -18.57
N ASN A 136 -3.11 -5.61 -19.48
CA ASN A 136 -4.21 -4.66 -19.31
C ASN A 136 -4.09 -3.92 -17.96
N VAL A 137 -3.01 -3.13 -17.82
CA VAL A 137 -2.71 -2.40 -16.58
C VAL A 137 -3.56 -1.15 -16.49
N LYS A 138 -4.22 -0.97 -15.36
CA LYS A 138 -4.96 0.24 -15.01
C LYS A 138 -4.21 1.01 -13.93
N LEU A 139 -3.70 2.19 -14.27
CA LEU A 139 -3.13 3.12 -13.31
C LEU A 139 -4.22 3.65 -12.36
N LEU A 140 -3.99 3.56 -11.06
CA LEU A 140 -4.89 4.03 -10.00
C LEU A 140 -4.35 5.27 -9.29
N GLY A 141 -3.02 5.42 -9.18
CA GLY A 141 -2.39 6.55 -8.53
C GLY A 141 -0.91 6.72 -8.92
N ASN A 142 -0.45 7.96 -8.90
CA ASN A 142 0.95 8.35 -9.07
C ASN A 142 1.19 9.58 -8.20
N ASN A 143 1.71 9.39 -7.00
CA ASN A 143 1.75 10.39 -5.96
C ASN A 143 3.16 10.59 -5.41
N TYR A 144 3.45 11.81 -4.93
CA TYR A 144 4.58 12.02 -4.04
C TYR A 144 4.20 11.56 -2.63
N THR A 145 5.13 10.89 -1.97
CA THR A 145 4.98 10.35 -0.62
C THR A 145 6.32 10.40 0.11
N ARG A 146 6.44 9.68 1.20
CA ARG A 146 7.69 9.48 1.94
C ARG A 146 7.91 7.99 2.22
N LEU A 147 9.18 7.60 2.25
CA LEU A 147 9.61 6.32 2.81
C LEU A 147 10.61 6.62 3.93
N GLY A 148 10.27 6.28 5.16
CA GLY A 148 10.94 6.86 6.31
C GLY A 148 10.87 8.40 6.24
N ASP A 149 12.01 9.06 6.41
CA ASP A 149 12.10 10.54 6.36
C ASP A 149 12.47 11.08 4.98
N HIS A 150 12.53 10.25 3.94
CA HIS A 150 12.98 10.65 2.61
C HIS A 150 11.81 10.83 1.63
N PRO A 151 11.90 11.83 0.72
CA PRO A 151 10.94 11.98 -0.37
C PRO A 151 10.89 10.71 -1.23
N ALA A 152 9.68 10.32 -1.62
CA ALA A 152 9.44 9.11 -2.40
C ALA A 152 8.36 9.35 -3.47
N LYS A 153 8.32 8.48 -4.47
CA LYS A 153 7.24 8.37 -5.45
C LYS A 153 6.52 7.06 -5.24
N GLU A 154 5.20 7.12 -5.27
CA GLU A 154 4.34 5.95 -5.15
C GLU A 154 3.47 5.79 -6.38
N LEU A 155 3.50 4.61 -6.95
CA LEU A 155 2.71 4.20 -8.10
C LEU A 155 1.78 3.06 -7.67
N THR A 156 0.48 3.25 -7.89
CA THR A 156 -0.55 2.25 -7.57
C THR A 156 -1.26 1.84 -8.85
N PHE A 157 -1.35 0.56 -9.11
CA PHE A 157 -1.98 0.05 -10.33
C PHE A 157 -2.60 -1.34 -10.15
N LEU A 158 -3.45 -1.69 -11.10
CA LEU A 158 -4.16 -2.95 -11.17
C LEU A 158 -3.80 -3.66 -12.47
N THR A 159 -3.33 -4.89 -12.39
CA THR A 159 -3.11 -5.75 -13.54
C THR A 159 -4.38 -6.58 -13.75
N GLN A 160 -5.27 -6.11 -14.64
CA GLN A 160 -6.64 -6.63 -14.76
C GLN A 160 -6.67 -8.10 -15.20
N ASN A 161 -5.81 -8.49 -16.14
CA ASN A 161 -5.76 -9.87 -16.63
C ASN A 161 -5.30 -10.89 -15.58
N LEU A 162 -4.57 -10.45 -14.55
CA LEU A 162 -4.14 -11.26 -13.43
C LEU A 162 -5.00 -11.04 -12.19
N GLY A 163 -5.81 -9.98 -12.15
CA GLY A 163 -6.57 -9.59 -10.96
C GLY A 163 -5.68 -9.19 -9.79
N THR A 164 -4.43 -8.70 -10.08
CA THR A 164 -3.48 -8.29 -9.04
C THR A 164 -3.47 -6.78 -8.88
N PHE A 165 -3.37 -6.37 -7.63
CA PHE A 165 -3.15 -5.00 -7.22
C PHE A 165 -1.69 -4.83 -6.78
N GLU A 166 -1.07 -3.75 -7.21
CA GLU A 166 0.33 -3.45 -6.91
C GLU A 166 0.50 -2.01 -6.43
N VAL A 167 1.42 -1.84 -5.46
CA VAL A 167 1.90 -0.55 -4.98
C VAL A 167 3.42 -0.57 -5.02
N ASP A 168 3.99 0.30 -5.82
CA ASP A 168 5.43 0.52 -5.91
C ASP A 168 5.79 1.85 -5.24
N THR A 169 6.69 1.84 -4.29
CA THR A 169 7.24 3.04 -3.68
C THR A 169 8.74 3.11 -3.93
N TYR A 170 9.20 4.21 -4.50
CA TYR A 170 10.59 4.44 -4.87
C TYR A 170 11.17 5.63 -4.11
N THR A 171 12.36 5.47 -3.54
CA THR A 171 13.13 6.56 -2.95
C THR A 171 14.62 6.36 -3.19
N ILE A 172 15.39 7.44 -3.12
CA ILE A 172 16.86 7.40 -3.19
C ILE A 172 17.42 7.88 -1.85
N TYR A 173 18.29 7.06 -1.29
CA TYR A 173 19.04 7.37 -0.07
C TYR A 173 20.48 6.86 -0.21
N ASN A 174 21.47 7.73 0.04
CA ASN A 174 22.90 7.41 -0.09
C ASN A 174 23.27 6.74 -1.42
N ASP A 175 22.85 7.34 -2.55
CA ASP A 175 23.06 6.84 -3.91
C ASP A 175 22.47 5.43 -4.19
N GLN A 176 21.62 4.95 -3.28
CA GLN A 176 20.88 3.70 -3.44
C GLN A 176 19.43 3.97 -3.76
N LEU A 177 18.88 3.33 -4.78
CA LEU A 177 17.45 3.27 -5.08
C LEU A 177 16.82 2.16 -4.23
N TYR A 178 15.90 2.53 -3.37
CA TYR A 178 15.03 1.61 -2.65
C TYR A 178 13.71 1.50 -3.37
N HIS A 179 13.36 0.30 -3.75
CA HIS A 179 12.06 -0.03 -4.34
C HIS A 179 11.31 -0.93 -3.35
N VAL A 180 10.25 -0.39 -2.77
CA VAL A 180 9.31 -1.12 -1.91
C VAL A 180 8.11 -1.47 -2.76
N ASN A 181 7.86 -2.76 -2.92
CA ASN A 181 6.73 -3.27 -3.69
C ASN A 181 5.80 -4.07 -2.78
N PHE A 182 4.51 -3.83 -2.93
CA PHE A 182 3.45 -4.67 -2.41
C PHE A 182 2.62 -5.20 -3.57
N MET A 183 2.38 -6.49 -3.59
CA MET A 183 1.51 -7.14 -4.57
C MET A 183 0.58 -8.13 -3.89
N GLY A 184 -0.65 -8.19 -4.38
CA GLY A 184 -1.63 -9.18 -3.93
C GLY A 184 -2.88 -9.20 -4.81
N PRO A 185 -3.75 -10.22 -4.65
CA PRO A 185 -4.99 -10.28 -5.40
C PRO A 185 -5.92 -9.12 -5.03
N GLN A 186 -6.54 -8.52 -6.05
CA GLN A 186 -7.46 -7.39 -5.87
C GLN A 186 -8.56 -7.66 -4.83
N SER A 187 -9.03 -8.90 -4.74
CA SER A 187 -10.08 -9.29 -3.80
C SER A 187 -9.68 -9.20 -2.32
N LYS A 188 -8.38 -9.20 -2.03
CA LYS A 188 -7.83 -9.15 -0.65
C LYS A 188 -7.23 -7.78 -0.30
N VAL A 189 -7.14 -6.85 -1.25
CA VAL A 189 -6.47 -5.55 -1.08
C VAL A 189 -7.01 -4.77 0.10
N SER A 190 -8.33 -4.66 0.26
CA SER A 190 -8.93 -3.88 1.34
C SER A 190 -8.53 -4.39 2.74
N GLN A 191 -8.28 -5.67 2.88
CA GLN A 191 -7.86 -6.28 4.14
C GLN A 191 -6.36 -6.08 4.42
N LEU A 192 -5.53 -6.19 3.38
CA LEU A 192 -4.08 -6.24 3.51
C LEU A 192 -3.40 -4.89 3.31
N TYR A 193 -4.11 -3.92 2.73
CA TYR A 193 -3.54 -2.61 2.44
C TYR A 193 -3.18 -1.83 3.72
N GLU A 194 -3.97 -1.99 4.78
CA GLU A 194 -3.66 -1.38 6.07
C GLU A 194 -2.39 -1.96 6.69
N GLU A 195 -2.21 -3.30 6.62
CA GLU A 195 -1.00 -3.98 7.08
C GLU A 195 0.22 -3.53 6.27
N PHE A 196 0.08 -3.45 4.94
CA PHE A 196 1.11 -2.91 4.07
C PHE A 196 1.50 -1.48 4.46
N GLN A 197 0.53 -0.60 4.68
CA GLN A 197 0.82 0.78 5.11
C GLN A 197 1.55 0.79 6.46
N GLN A 198 1.15 -0.04 7.42
CA GLN A 198 1.84 -0.14 8.71
C GLN A 198 3.29 -0.59 8.55
N ILE A 199 3.57 -1.59 7.70
CA ILE A 199 4.94 -2.03 7.39
C ILE A 199 5.73 -0.87 6.77
N LYS A 200 5.20 -0.22 5.75
CA LYS A 200 5.82 0.91 5.05
C LYS A 200 6.09 2.10 5.99
N ASP A 201 5.13 2.47 6.81
CA ASP A 201 5.23 3.61 7.74
C ASP A 201 6.23 3.34 8.87
N SER A 202 6.50 2.08 9.17
CA SER A 202 7.51 1.69 10.15
C SER A 202 8.94 1.70 9.58
N PHE A 203 9.09 1.83 8.27
CA PHE A 203 10.40 1.83 7.61
C PHE A 203 11.28 2.99 8.10
N ARG A 204 12.54 2.69 8.40
CA ARG A 204 13.55 3.66 8.85
C ARG A 204 14.87 3.37 8.17
N PHE A 205 15.52 4.42 7.66
CA PHE A 205 16.93 4.33 7.28
C PHE A 205 17.80 4.35 8.53
N LEU A 206 18.84 3.53 8.51
CA LEU A 206 19.84 3.46 9.59
C LEU A 206 21.10 4.19 9.13
N SER A 207 21.66 5.00 10.02
CA SER A 207 22.88 5.79 9.79
C SER A 207 24.13 4.98 10.14
#